data_653da632e41028bb3581b4347586cb56
#
_entry.id   653da632e41028bb3581b4347586cb56
#
_cell.length_a   1.000
_cell.length_b   1.000
_cell.length_c   1.000
_cell.angle_alpha   90.00
_cell.angle_beta   90.00
_cell.angle_gamma   90.00
#
_symmetry.space_group_name_H-M   'P 1'
#
loop_
_entity.id
_entity.type
_entity.pdbx_description
1 polymer ?
#
loop_
_entity_poly.entity_id
_entity_poly.type
_entity_poly.pdbx_seq_one_letter_code
_entity_poly.pdbx_strand_id
1 'polypeptide(L)'
;MDPLRILKALSNPHRLDIILWLKHPEQEFGVQVHTNTLIDFSNSVSVKSIQKRCGVSQSSVSTFMTMLERADLVESRKIDQYTYYRRNEKVIREFGDWYNKEVSIQADNIDKLLETVTLDDTSYPSIEDSSMPEEEQAIGIATKGLDHENDNT
;
A
#
# COMPACT_ATOMS: atom_id res chain seq x y z
N MET A 1 10.95 -2.49 -18.72
CA MET A 1 9.93 -2.53 -17.64
C MET A 1 8.53 -2.37 -18.23
N ASP A 2 7.53 -3.13 -17.73
CA ASP A 2 6.12 -3.03 -18.14
C ASP A 2 5.29 -2.47 -16.97
N PRO A 3 4.91 -1.18 -16.99
CA PRO A 3 4.21 -0.55 -15.88
C PRO A 3 2.86 -1.18 -15.54
N LEU A 4 2.09 -1.61 -16.56
CA LEU A 4 0.79 -2.25 -16.32
C LEU A 4 0.92 -3.58 -15.61
N ARG A 5 1.96 -4.35 -15.92
CA ARG A 5 2.25 -5.62 -15.25
C ARG A 5 2.62 -5.38 -13.79
N ILE A 6 3.42 -4.35 -13.52
CA ILE A 6 3.78 -3.95 -12.15
C ILE A 6 2.55 -3.52 -11.37
N LEU A 7 1.71 -2.63 -11.91
CA LEU A 7 0.48 -2.17 -11.26
C LEU A 7 -0.46 -3.34 -10.95
N LYS A 8 -0.65 -4.27 -11.89
CA LYS A 8 -1.43 -5.50 -11.66
C LYS A 8 -0.82 -6.39 -10.57
N ALA A 9 0.50 -6.50 -10.52
CA ALA A 9 1.17 -7.27 -9.49
C ALA A 9 0.98 -6.63 -8.10
N LEU A 10 1.04 -5.30 -8.00
CA LEU A 10 0.89 -4.58 -6.73
C LEU A 10 -0.56 -4.35 -6.30
N SER A 11 -1.56 -4.59 -7.15
CA SER A 11 -2.98 -4.37 -6.84
C SER A 11 -3.60 -5.39 -5.87
N ASN A 12 -2.78 -6.14 -5.14
CA ASN A 12 -3.22 -7.08 -4.11
C ASN A 12 -2.48 -6.79 -2.80
N PRO A 13 -3.16 -6.70 -1.65
CA PRO A 13 -2.54 -6.29 -0.39
C PRO A 13 -1.38 -7.19 0.02
N HIS A 14 -1.53 -8.52 -0.04
CA HIS A 14 -0.44 -9.42 0.34
C HIS A 14 0.79 -9.28 -0.54
N ARG A 15 0.63 -9.05 -1.85
CA ARG A 15 1.76 -8.86 -2.75
C ARG A 15 2.46 -7.52 -2.51
N LEU A 16 1.69 -6.48 -2.23
CA LEU A 16 2.22 -5.18 -1.84
C LEU A 16 3.00 -5.30 -0.53
N ASP A 17 2.41 -5.94 0.50
CA ASP A 17 3.06 -6.17 1.79
C ASP A 17 4.39 -6.92 1.62
N ILE A 18 4.42 -7.98 0.82
CA ILE A 18 5.66 -8.73 0.55
C ILE A 18 6.75 -7.80 -0.01
N ILE A 19 6.44 -6.95 -0.98
CA ILE A 19 7.40 -6.00 -1.54
C ILE A 19 7.88 -5.00 -0.49
N LEU A 20 7.00 -4.53 0.40
CA LEU A 20 7.36 -3.62 1.48
C LEU A 20 8.26 -4.30 2.51
N TRP A 21 7.94 -5.52 2.93
CA TRP A 21 8.76 -6.29 3.88
C TRP A 21 10.15 -6.63 3.31
N LEU A 22 10.22 -6.97 2.04
CA LEU A 22 11.50 -7.25 1.37
C LEU A 22 12.37 -6.01 1.16
N LYS A 23 11.87 -4.81 1.48
CA LYS A 23 12.67 -3.57 1.48
C LYS A 23 13.68 -3.54 2.64
N HIS A 24 13.26 -4.05 3.80
CA HIS A 24 14.08 -4.08 5.01
C HIS A 24 14.04 -5.49 5.64
N PRO A 25 14.61 -6.50 4.95
CA PRO A 25 14.42 -7.91 5.31
C PRO A 25 14.91 -8.27 6.71
N GLU A 26 15.97 -7.67 7.19
CA GLU A 26 16.50 -7.92 8.53
C GLU A 26 15.55 -7.44 9.63
N GLN A 27 14.90 -6.29 9.42
CA GLN A 27 13.94 -5.72 10.37
C GLN A 27 12.65 -6.55 10.41
N GLU A 28 12.22 -7.04 9.24
CA GLU A 28 10.93 -7.71 9.07
C GLU A 28 10.97 -9.22 9.33
N PHE A 29 12.11 -9.86 9.08
CA PHE A 29 12.27 -11.32 9.17
C PHE A 29 13.44 -11.76 10.07
N GLY A 30 14.20 -10.80 10.62
CA GLY A 30 15.45 -11.09 11.32
C GLY A 30 16.59 -11.49 10.37
N VAL A 31 17.74 -11.77 10.94
CA VAL A 31 18.92 -12.16 10.15
C VAL A 31 18.67 -13.48 9.44
N GLN A 32 18.75 -13.46 8.10
CA GLN A 32 18.62 -14.65 7.27
C GLN A 32 20.00 -15.29 7.08
N VAL A 33 20.22 -16.39 7.74
CA VAL A 33 21.49 -17.15 7.60
C VAL A 33 21.37 -18.10 6.42
N HIS A 34 22.18 -17.87 5.39
CA HIS A 34 22.35 -18.82 4.29
C HIS A 34 23.51 -19.77 4.65
N THR A 35 23.27 -21.05 4.54
CA THR A 35 24.30 -22.08 4.80
C THR A 35 25.43 -22.06 3.77
N ASN A 36 25.18 -21.51 2.59
CA ASN A 36 26.16 -21.43 1.53
C ASN A 36 26.63 -19.97 1.34
N THR A 37 27.74 -19.62 2.00
CA THR A 37 28.37 -18.30 1.94
C THR A 37 29.00 -17.94 0.59
N LEU A 38 29.10 -18.89 -0.35
CA LEU A 38 29.67 -18.68 -1.68
C LEU A 38 28.64 -18.06 -2.66
N ILE A 39 27.35 -18.01 -2.27
CA ILE A 39 26.31 -17.48 -3.12
C ILE A 39 25.97 -16.06 -2.65
N ASP A 40 26.43 -15.07 -3.43
CA ASP A 40 26.03 -13.68 -3.20
C ASP A 40 24.56 -13.46 -3.59
N PHE A 41 23.67 -13.73 -2.64
CA PHE A 41 22.25 -13.41 -2.71
C PHE A 41 21.82 -12.78 -1.38
N SER A 42 22.58 -11.75 -0.98
CA SER A 42 22.34 -10.98 0.23
C SER A 42 20.97 -10.29 0.20
N ASN A 43 20.46 -9.94 1.37
CA ASN A 43 19.14 -9.30 1.54
C ASN A 43 17.97 -10.13 0.98
N SER A 44 18.13 -11.46 0.88
CA SER A 44 17.06 -12.34 0.44
C SER A 44 16.39 -13.05 1.61
N VAL A 45 15.12 -13.41 1.43
CA VAL A 45 14.27 -14.05 2.44
C VAL A 45 13.76 -15.39 1.90
N SER A 46 13.77 -16.41 2.73
CA SER A 46 13.23 -17.72 2.35
C SER A 46 11.71 -17.64 2.13
N VAL A 47 11.21 -18.40 1.14
CA VAL A 47 9.75 -18.48 0.91
C VAL A 47 8.99 -18.93 2.16
N LYS A 48 9.60 -19.76 3.00
CA LYS A 48 9.02 -20.22 4.26
C LYS A 48 8.84 -19.08 5.27
N SER A 49 9.80 -18.16 5.36
CA SER A 49 9.70 -16.98 6.21
C SER A 49 8.60 -16.03 5.71
N ILE A 50 8.53 -15.83 4.40
CA ILE A 50 7.46 -15.04 3.78
C ILE A 50 6.09 -15.67 4.07
N GLN A 51 5.95 -16.97 3.89
CA GLN A 51 4.71 -17.70 4.18
C GLN A 51 4.27 -17.54 5.64
N LYS A 52 5.21 -17.73 6.57
CA LYS A 52 4.92 -17.58 8.00
C LYS A 52 4.39 -16.19 8.33
N ARG A 53 4.94 -15.15 7.70
CA ARG A 53 4.52 -13.77 7.93
C ARG A 53 3.20 -13.43 7.25
N CYS A 54 2.96 -13.92 6.03
CA CYS A 54 1.69 -13.73 5.31
C CYS A 54 0.49 -14.37 6.03
N GLY A 55 0.70 -15.45 6.78
CA GLY A 55 -0.38 -16.18 7.46
C GLY A 55 -1.36 -16.89 6.52
N VAL A 56 -0.99 -17.12 5.26
CA VAL A 56 -1.84 -17.77 4.25
C VAL A 56 -1.24 -19.11 3.81
N SER A 57 -1.97 -19.86 2.99
CA SER A 57 -1.51 -21.16 2.50
C SER A 57 -0.24 -21.07 1.63
N GLN A 58 0.56 -22.12 1.60
CA GLN A 58 1.76 -22.20 0.76
C GLN A 58 1.43 -22.00 -0.72
N SER A 59 0.31 -22.54 -1.18
CA SER A 59 -0.13 -22.37 -2.58
C SER A 59 -0.43 -20.90 -2.91
N SER A 60 -1.04 -20.17 -1.98
CA SER A 60 -1.31 -18.74 -2.13
C SER A 60 -0.01 -17.95 -2.24
N VAL A 61 0.95 -18.20 -1.34
CA VAL A 61 2.26 -17.51 -1.38
C VAL A 61 3.00 -17.84 -2.67
N SER A 62 2.99 -19.10 -3.11
CA SER A 62 3.60 -19.50 -4.39
C SER A 62 3.00 -18.72 -5.57
N THR A 63 1.67 -18.54 -5.59
CA THR A 63 0.99 -17.73 -6.60
C THR A 63 1.39 -16.27 -6.52
N PHE A 64 1.47 -15.69 -5.32
CA PHE A 64 1.90 -14.31 -5.12
C PHE A 64 3.33 -14.08 -5.61
N MET A 65 4.25 -14.97 -5.24
CA MET A 65 5.65 -14.88 -5.66
C MET A 65 5.79 -15.02 -7.18
N THR A 66 5.07 -15.95 -7.80
CA THR A 66 5.05 -16.09 -9.27
C THR A 66 4.56 -14.83 -9.98
N MET A 67 3.55 -14.14 -9.43
CA MET A 67 3.07 -12.88 -10.00
C MET A 67 4.08 -11.74 -9.86
N LEU A 68 4.76 -11.68 -8.71
CA LEU A 68 5.82 -10.69 -8.47
C LEU A 68 7.04 -10.94 -9.35
N GLU A 69 7.45 -12.21 -9.55
CA GLU A 69 8.53 -12.60 -10.48
C GLU A 69 8.19 -12.24 -11.92
N ARG A 70 6.98 -12.55 -12.38
CA ARG A 70 6.53 -12.17 -13.74
C ARG A 70 6.52 -10.68 -13.99
N ALA A 71 6.38 -9.88 -12.94
CA ALA A 71 6.48 -8.42 -13.02
C ALA A 71 7.92 -7.91 -12.81
N ASP A 72 8.89 -8.80 -12.69
CA ASP A 72 10.30 -8.52 -12.41
C ASP A 72 10.53 -7.74 -11.12
N LEU A 73 9.55 -7.72 -10.20
CA LEU A 73 9.63 -7.01 -8.92
C LEU A 73 10.50 -7.72 -7.88
N VAL A 74 10.64 -9.03 -8.04
CA VAL A 74 11.49 -9.87 -7.19
C VAL A 74 12.36 -10.78 -8.05
N GLU A 75 13.52 -11.11 -7.51
CA GLU A 75 14.42 -12.13 -8.03
C GLU A 75 14.37 -13.34 -7.10
N SER A 76 14.40 -14.55 -7.65
CA SER A 76 14.48 -15.77 -6.88
C SER A 76 15.76 -16.53 -7.12
N ARG A 77 16.20 -17.25 -6.11
CA ARG A 77 17.30 -18.22 -6.22
C ARG A 77 17.02 -19.42 -5.33
N LYS A 78 17.23 -20.60 -5.88
CA LYS A 78 17.23 -21.83 -5.09
C LYS A 78 18.60 -22.03 -4.46
N ILE A 79 18.63 -22.09 -3.14
CA ILE A 79 19.82 -22.35 -2.33
C ILE A 79 19.51 -23.59 -1.49
N ASP A 80 20.23 -24.67 -1.73
CA ASP A 80 19.96 -26.01 -1.18
C ASP A 80 18.52 -26.46 -1.48
N GLN A 81 17.72 -26.71 -0.46
CA GLN A 81 16.32 -27.14 -0.61
C GLN A 81 15.31 -25.98 -0.53
N TYR A 82 15.78 -24.75 -0.32
CA TYR A 82 14.91 -23.58 -0.11
C TYR A 82 15.01 -22.61 -1.28
N THR A 83 13.88 -21.96 -1.59
CA THR A 83 13.86 -20.83 -2.51
C THR A 83 13.87 -19.54 -1.70
N TYR A 84 14.78 -18.65 -2.06
CA TYR A 84 14.94 -17.32 -1.48
C TYR A 84 14.53 -16.27 -2.50
N TYR A 85 14.01 -15.17 -2.00
CA TYR A 85 13.55 -14.05 -2.79
C TYR A 85 14.16 -12.76 -2.28
N ARG A 86 14.51 -11.86 -3.19
CA ARG A 86 14.87 -10.49 -2.88
C ARG A 86 14.18 -9.53 -3.85
N ARG A 87 14.07 -8.28 -3.47
CA ARG A 87 13.53 -7.25 -4.36
C ARG A 87 14.49 -6.98 -5.53
N ASN A 88 13.92 -6.70 -6.69
CA ASN A 88 14.65 -6.16 -7.84
C ASN A 88 14.63 -4.62 -7.75
N GLU A 89 15.63 -4.06 -7.05
CA GLU A 89 15.70 -2.63 -6.80
C GLU A 89 15.85 -1.81 -8.09
N LYS A 90 16.42 -2.40 -9.15
CA LYS A 90 16.54 -1.76 -10.45
C LYS A 90 15.17 -1.50 -11.06
N VAL A 91 14.33 -2.53 -11.17
CA VAL A 91 12.99 -2.43 -11.75
C VAL A 91 12.09 -1.53 -10.91
N ILE A 92 12.19 -1.61 -9.58
CA ILE A 92 11.40 -0.76 -8.67
C ILE A 92 11.76 0.71 -8.85
N ARG A 93 13.04 1.03 -9.01
CA ARG A 93 13.50 2.40 -9.28
C ARG A 93 13.01 2.89 -10.65
N GLU A 94 13.21 2.09 -11.69
CA GLU A 94 12.71 2.41 -13.04
C GLU A 94 11.20 2.67 -13.06
N PHE A 95 10.42 1.90 -12.28
CA PHE A 95 8.99 2.11 -12.15
C PHE A 95 8.66 3.42 -11.42
N GLY A 96 9.39 3.73 -10.34
CA GLY A 96 9.23 4.99 -9.63
C GLY A 96 9.52 6.20 -10.52
N ASP A 97 10.60 6.16 -11.27
CA ASP A 97 10.98 7.22 -12.21
C ASP A 97 9.92 7.40 -13.30
N TRP A 98 9.45 6.30 -13.88
CA TRP A 98 8.36 6.32 -14.85
C TRP A 98 7.07 6.90 -14.25
N TYR A 99 6.68 6.48 -13.06
CA TYR A 99 5.47 6.96 -12.39
C TYR A 99 5.55 8.48 -12.13
N ASN A 100 6.68 8.94 -11.63
CA ASN A 100 6.89 10.37 -11.37
C ASN A 100 6.86 11.20 -12.66
N LYS A 101 7.39 10.66 -13.75
CA LYS A 101 7.44 11.36 -15.02
C LYS A 101 6.09 11.39 -15.75
N GLU A 102 5.38 10.26 -15.78
CA GLU A 102 4.21 10.08 -16.65
C GLU A 102 2.86 10.25 -15.95
N VAL A 103 2.81 10.04 -14.62
CA VAL A 103 1.56 9.99 -13.86
C VAL A 103 1.49 11.09 -12.81
N SER A 104 2.59 11.41 -12.16
CA SER A 104 2.64 12.41 -11.10
C SER A 104 2.61 13.83 -11.69
N ILE A 105 1.95 14.75 -11.02
CA ILE A 105 2.05 16.18 -11.35
C ILE A 105 3.41 16.66 -10.87
N GLN A 106 4.21 17.23 -11.77
CA GLN A 106 5.51 17.79 -11.41
C GLN A 106 5.33 19.00 -10.47
N ALA A 107 6.13 19.08 -9.43
CA ALA A 107 6.07 20.14 -8.43
C ALA A 107 6.14 21.56 -9.05
N ASP A 108 6.93 21.73 -10.09
CA ASP A 108 7.05 22.99 -10.85
C ASP A 108 5.72 23.50 -11.42
N ASN A 109 4.80 22.56 -11.76
CA ASN A 109 3.47 22.92 -12.22
C ASN A 109 2.54 23.32 -11.06
N ILE A 110 2.76 22.78 -9.86
CA ILE A 110 1.97 23.12 -8.68
C ILE A 110 2.30 24.54 -8.22
N ASP A 111 3.58 24.90 -8.14
CA ASP A 111 4.02 26.25 -7.78
C ASP A 111 3.49 27.30 -8.75
N LYS A 112 3.51 27.00 -10.05
CA LYS A 112 2.94 27.87 -11.07
C LYS A 112 1.42 28.00 -11.01
N LEU A 113 0.71 26.92 -10.63
CA LEU A 113 -0.74 26.95 -10.40
C LEU A 113 -1.07 27.75 -9.12
N LEU A 114 -0.30 27.61 -8.06
CA LEU A 114 -0.45 28.39 -6.82
C LEU A 114 -0.21 29.88 -7.07
N GLU A 115 0.79 30.25 -7.83
CA GLU A 115 1.03 31.65 -8.22
C GLU A 115 -0.15 32.26 -9.01
N THR A 116 -0.79 31.48 -9.88
CA THR A 116 -1.97 31.96 -10.63
C THR A 116 -3.23 32.08 -9.76
N VAL A 117 -3.36 31.26 -8.73
CA VAL A 117 -4.52 31.30 -7.81
C VAL A 117 -4.42 32.46 -6.81
N THR A 118 -3.21 32.88 -6.41
CA THR A 118 -3.01 34.00 -5.47
C THR A 118 -3.22 35.38 -6.10
N LEU A 119 -3.29 35.49 -7.44
CA LEU A 119 -3.48 36.77 -8.13
C LEU A 119 -4.96 37.15 -8.36
N ASP A 120 -5.94 36.30 -8.01
CA ASP A 120 -7.35 36.53 -8.29
C ASP A 120 -8.24 36.67 -7.00
N ASP A 121 -7.59 36.99 -5.85
CA ASP A 121 -8.28 37.07 -4.56
C ASP A 121 -8.76 38.50 -4.23
N THR A 122 -9.53 39.12 -5.16
CA THR A 122 -10.22 40.39 -4.87
C THR A 122 -11.70 40.38 -5.26
N SER A 123 -12.35 39.24 -5.32
CA SER A 123 -13.79 39.15 -5.62
C SER A 123 -14.50 38.02 -4.89
N TYR A 124 -14.41 38.00 -3.54
CA TYR A 124 -15.46 37.34 -2.78
C TYR A 124 -16.52 38.39 -2.43
N PRO A 125 -17.75 38.30 -2.97
CA PRO A 125 -18.85 39.09 -2.45
C PRO A 125 -19.07 38.67 -1.01
N SER A 126 -19.06 39.65 -0.12
CA SER A 126 -19.46 39.48 1.29
C SER A 126 -20.83 38.81 1.31
N ILE A 127 -20.91 37.63 1.88
CA ILE A 127 -22.19 36.98 2.18
C ILE A 127 -22.78 37.78 3.33
N GLU A 128 -23.57 38.79 2.99
CA GLU A 128 -24.45 39.43 3.96
C GLU A 128 -25.49 38.41 4.42
N ASP A 129 -25.50 38.25 5.71
CA ASP A 129 -26.45 37.57 6.55
C ASP A 129 -27.88 37.56 5.96
N SER A 130 -28.26 36.43 5.33
CA SER A 130 -29.67 36.14 5.07
C SER A 130 -30.07 34.94 5.94
N SER A 131 -30.72 35.30 7.06
CA SER A 131 -31.55 34.50 7.95
C SER A 131 -31.95 33.13 7.41
N MET A 132 -31.48 32.09 8.09
CA MET A 132 -31.97 30.73 7.94
C MET A 132 -33.44 30.60 8.33
N PRO A 133 -34.29 29.90 7.56
CA PRO A 133 -35.65 29.63 7.95
C PRO A 133 -35.70 28.68 9.16
N GLU A 134 -36.57 29.02 10.12
CA GLU A 134 -36.88 28.26 11.33
C GLU A 134 -37.71 27.00 11.04
N GLU A 135 -37.19 26.01 10.33
CA GLU A 135 -37.90 24.73 10.08
C GLU A 135 -37.10 23.47 10.36
N GLU A 136 -36.16 23.46 11.28
CA GLU A 136 -35.52 22.22 11.75
C GLU A 136 -35.52 22.04 13.29
N GLN A 137 -36.61 22.36 13.95
CA GLN A 137 -36.79 22.06 15.38
C GLN A 137 -37.84 20.98 15.70
N ALA A 138 -38.06 20.03 14.79
CA ALA A 138 -39.08 19.00 15.02
C ALA A 138 -38.62 17.56 14.74
N ILE A 139 -37.37 17.19 15.00
CA ILE A 139 -36.97 15.77 15.08
C ILE A 139 -36.00 15.57 16.23
N GLY A 140 -36.51 15.61 17.41
CA GLY A 140 -35.79 15.24 18.62
C GLY A 140 -36.78 15.04 19.73
N ILE A 141 -37.21 13.84 19.97
CA ILE A 141 -37.75 13.26 21.22
C ILE A 141 -38.60 12.05 20.83
N ALA A 142 -38.00 10.89 20.72
CA ALA A 142 -38.67 9.61 20.97
C ALA A 142 -37.65 8.46 21.13
N THR A 143 -36.85 8.51 22.19
CA THR A 143 -36.23 7.30 22.74
C THR A 143 -36.36 7.37 24.26
N LYS A 144 -37.49 6.96 24.73
CA LYS A 144 -37.69 6.70 26.16
C LYS A 144 -38.37 5.36 26.33
N GLY A 145 -37.64 4.44 26.94
CA GLY A 145 -38.16 3.36 27.75
C GLY A 145 -38.49 2.05 27.04
N LEU A 146 -37.61 1.09 27.17
CA LEU A 146 -37.97 -0.31 27.33
C LEU A 146 -37.09 -0.90 28.44
N ASP A 147 -37.60 -0.77 29.64
CA ASP A 147 -37.15 -1.54 30.80
C ASP A 147 -37.45 -3.01 30.54
N HIS A 148 -36.42 -3.83 30.63
CA HIS A 148 -36.56 -5.28 30.71
C HIS A 148 -36.75 -5.66 32.15
N GLU A 149 -37.98 -6.00 32.51
CA GLU A 149 -38.23 -6.87 33.65
C GLU A 149 -37.90 -8.30 33.31
N ASN A 150 -37.03 -8.84 34.10
CA ASN A 150 -36.63 -10.23 34.22
C ASN A 150 -37.61 -10.91 35.15
N ASP A 151 -38.26 -11.98 34.74
CA ASP A 151 -38.79 -12.97 35.71
C ASP A 151 -38.79 -14.36 35.10
N ASN A 152 -38.04 -15.13 35.67
CA ASN A 152 -37.90 -16.45 36.22
C ASN A 152 -39.17 -17.33 36.21
N THR A 153 -39.13 -18.45 35.45
CA THR A 153 -39.52 -19.78 35.97
C THR A 153 -39.01 -20.86 35.01
#